data_cee3aa9705e438004ae77e8169cacc3c
#
_entry.id   cee3aa9705e438004ae77e8169cacc3c
#
_cell.length_a   1.000
_cell.length_b   1.000
_cell.length_c   1.000
_cell.angle_alpha   90.00
_cell.angle_beta   90.00
_cell.angle_gamma   90.00
#
_symmetry.space_group_name_H-M   'P 1'
#
loop_
_entity.id
_entity.type
_entity.pdbx_description
1 polymer ?
#
loop_
_entity_poly.entity_id
_entity_poly.type
_entity_poly.pdbx_seq_one_letter_code
_entity_poly.pdbx_strand_id
1 'polypeptide(L)'
;MPICKYEEFLSLIKYKNRILGIDHGTKNIGVAISDENLILSLPLTTIRRTKQKFDFEELQKLIIKNNIKGLVFGYPLNLDGTKGPRCQSVETFVKNFISFYDLPIFYQDERMSTQAIEKIFLQQNLSRKKRAKNIDEHAACWILQSALDS
;
A
#
# COMPACT_ATOMS: atom_id res chain seq x y z
N MET A 1 -8.07 -5.02 -17.56
CA MET A 1 -7.86 -5.68 -16.24
C MET A 1 -7.38 -4.67 -15.22
N PRO A 2 -7.95 -4.66 -14.00
CA PRO A 2 -7.52 -3.68 -12.99
C PRO A 2 -6.11 -3.93 -12.45
N ILE A 3 -5.63 -5.19 -12.45
CA ILE A 3 -4.27 -5.50 -12.02
C ILE A 3 -3.34 -5.33 -13.21
N CYS A 4 -2.37 -4.42 -13.10
CA CYS A 4 -1.55 -3.95 -14.20
C CYS A 4 -0.05 -4.17 -13.96
N LYS A 5 0.73 -4.19 -15.02
CA LYS A 5 2.17 -3.93 -14.94
C LYS A 5 2.38 -2.44 -14.68
N TYR A 6 3.55 -2.07 -14.15
CA TYR A 6 3.81 -0.69 -13.71
C TYR A 6 3.61 0.34 -14.83
N GLU A 7 4.11 0.07 -16.02
CA GLU A 7 3.99 0.98 -17.16
C GLU A 7 2.53 1.20 -17.56
N GLU A 8 1.76 0.12 -17.60
CA GLU A 8 0.32 0.18 -17.87
C GLU A 8 -0.42 0.93 -16.78
N PHE A 9 -0.06 0.66 -15.52
CA PHE A 9 -0.61 1.35 -14.36
C PHE A 9 -0.41 2.86 -14.48
N LEU A 10 0.82 3.32 -14.76
CA LEU A 10 1.12 4.74 -14.91
C LEU A 10 0.32 5.37 -16.06
N SER A 11 0.13 4.66 -17.15
CA SER A 11 -0.62 5.20 -18.29
C SER A 11 -2.09 5.41 -17.95
N LEU A 12 -2.66 4.58 -17.06
CA LEU A 12 -4.04 4.70 -16.63
C LEU A 12 -4.25 5.81 -15.59
N ILE A 13 -3.23 6.09 -14.78
CA ILE A 13 -3.33 7.09 -13.70
C ILE A 13 -3.40 8.52 -14.26
N LYS A 14 -2.66 8.82 -15.27
CA LYS A 14 -2.50 10.16 -15.87
C LYS A 14 -1.84 11.16 -14.92
N TYR A 15 -1.26 12.19 -15.50
CA TYR A 15 -0.58 13.27 -14.79
C TYR A 15 -1.53 14.04 -13.85
N LYS A 16 -1.03 14.47 -12.70
CA LYS A 16 -1.73 15.23 -11.65
C LYS A 16 -2.78 14.43 -10.88
N ASN A 17 -2.67 13.13 -10.85
CA ASN A 17 -3.54 12.29 -10.03
C ASN A 17 -2.71 11.63 -8.92
N ARG A 18 -3.36 11.40 -7.78
CA ARG A 18 -2.73 10.74 -6.62
C ARG A 18 -3.04 9.26 -6.62
N ILE A 19 -2.14 8.50 -6.01
CA ILE A 19 -2.30 7.07 -5.78
C ILE A 19 -2.10 6.77 -4.30
N LEU A 20 -2.64 5.64 -3.84
CA LEU A 20 -2.41 5.16 -2.49
C LEU A 20 -1.47 3.96 -2.51
N GLY A 21 -0.62 3.88 -1.50
CA GLY A 21 0.13 2.68 -1.18
C GLY A 21 -0.53 1.96 -0.02
N ILE A 22 -0.66 0.65 -0.11
CA ILE A 22 -1.40 -0.13 0.87
C ILE A 22 -0.56 -1.32 1.33
N ASP A 23 -0.36 -1.41 2.64
CA ASP A 23 0.23 -2.56 3.29
C ASP A 23 -0.89 -3.35 3.97
N HIS A 24 -1.24 -4.48 3.36
CA HIS A 24 -2.32 -5.34 3.84
C HIS A 24 -1.79 -6.26 4.94
N GLY A 25 -1.96 -5.86 6.19
CA GLY A 25 -1.58 -6.67 7.34
C GLY A 25 -2.73 -7.56 7.84
N THR A 26 -2.42 -8.41 8.80
CA THR A 26 -3.42 -9.32 9.40
C THR A 26 -4.40 -8.57 10.30
N LYS A 27 -3.95 -7.57 11.03
CA LYS A 27 -4.77 -6.79 11.96
C LYS A 27 -5.02 -5.37 11.49
N ASN A 28 -4.10 -4.80 10.72
CA ASN A 28 -4.14 -3.42 10.29
C ASN A 28 -3.81 -3.31 8.82
N ILE A 29 -4.39 -2.30 8.19
CA ILE A 29 -4.04 -1.92 6.82
C ILE A 29 -3.36 -0.56 6.89
N GLY A 30 -2.07 -0.52 6.58
CA GLY A 30 -1.33 0.73 6.48
C GLY A 30 -1.61 1.41 5.15
N VAL A 31 -1.78 2.73 5.17
CA VAL A 31 -2.11 3.52 3.97
C VAL A 31 -1.18 4.70 3.85
N ALA A 32 -0.57 4.85 2.69
CA ALA A 32 0.22 6.01 2.30
C ALA A 32 -0.39 6.68 1.08
N ILE A 33 -0.06 7.94 0.87
CA ILE A 33 -0.58 8.73 -0.25
C ILE A 33 0.57 9.40 -1.00
N SER A 34 0.46 9.46 -2.32
CA SER A 34 1.41 10.19 -3.14
C SER A 34 1.01 11.65 -3.31
N ASP A 35 1.98 12.48 -3.70
CA ASP A 35 1.69 13.81 -4.22
C ASP A 35 1.10 13.70 -5.64
N GLU A 36 0.62 14.81 -6.17
CA GLU A 36 0.02 14.87 -7.52
C GLU A 36 1.04 14.63 -8.63
N ASN A 37 2.31 14.88 -8.37
CA ASN A 37 3.38 14.69 -9.35
C ASN A 37 3.98 13.29 -9.31
N LEU A 38 3.48 12.40 -8.44
CA LEU A 38 3.93 11.02 -8.29
C LEU A 38 5.42 10.91 -7.96
N ILE A 39 5.91 11.79 -7.09
CA ILE A 39 7.32 11.84 -6.69
C ILE A 39 7.51 11.36 -5.25
N LEU A 40 6.66 11.84 -4.34
CA LEU A 40 6.81 11.60 -2.91
C LEU A 40 5.66 10.78 -2.35
N SER A 41 5.99 9.94 -1.38
CA SER A 41 5.05 9.14 -0.61
C SER A 41 5.02 9.67 0.83
N LEU A 42 3.82 9.84 1.39
CA LEU A 42 3.61 10.27 2.76
C LEU A 42 2.69 9.30 3.48
N PRO A 43 2.92 9.03 4.78
CA PRO A 43 1.97 8.22 5.54
C PRO A 43 0.63 8.95 5.65
N LEU A 44 -0.48 8.21 5.50
CA LEU A 44 -1.81 8.79 5.57
C LEU A 44 -2.56 8.33 6.81
N THR A 45 -2.77 7.03 6.96
CA THR A 45 -3.50 6.48 8.09
C THR A 45 -3.29 4.97 8.22
N THR A 46 -3.76 4.41 9.32
CA THR A 46 -3.85 2.96 9.51
C THR A 46 -5.31 2.61 9.75
N ILE A 47 -5.82 1.64 8.98
CA ILE A 47 -7.17 1.13 9.15
C ILE A 47 -7.06 -0.13 10.02
N ARG A 48 -7.70 -0.12 11.19
CA ARG A 48 -7.81 -1.32 12.01
C ARG A 48 -8.85 -2.25 11.37
N ARG A 49 -8.44 -3.45 11.02
CA ARG A 49 -9.30 -4.39 10.33
C ARG A 49 -10.44 -4.87 11.22
N THR A 50 -11.63 -4.87 10.63
CA THR A 50 -12.83 -5.43 11.21
C THR A 50 -13.44 -6.40 10.19
N LYS A 51 -14.69 -6.23 9.80
CA LYS A 51 -15.25 -7.01 8.71
C LYS A 51 -14.82 -6.42 7.36
N GLN A 52 -14.60 -7.28 6.39
CA GLN A 52 -14.11 -6.87 5.07
C GLN A 52 -14.96 -5.77 4.45
N LYS A 53 -16.27 -5.82 4.60
CA LYS A 53 -17.19 -4.76 4.11
C LYS A 53 -16.81 -3.40 4.66
N PHE A 54 -16.55 -3.30 5.97
CA PHE A 54 -16.20 -2.03 6.60
C PHE A 54 -14.80 -1.56 6.21
N ASP A 55 -13.87 -2.49 6.07
CA ASP A 55 -12.52 -2.17 5.59
C ASP A 55 -12.58 -1.57 4.18
N PHE A 56 -13.40 -2.14 3.31
CA PHE A 56 -13.61 -1.63 1.94
C PHE A 56 -14.26 -0.25 1.94
N GLU A 57 -15.23 -0.03 2.80
CA GLU A 57 -15.89 1.28 2.92
C GLU A 57 -14.90 2.36 3.39
N GLU A 58 -14.01 2.04 4.33
CA GLU A 58 -12.98 2.96 4.78
C GLU A 58 -11.98 3.29 3.66
N LEU A 59 -11.55 2.31 2.89
CA LEU A 59 -10.69 2.54 1.73
C LEU A 59 -11.40 3.40 0.69
N GLN A 60 -12.67 3.13 0.42
CA GLN A 60 -13.46 3.91 -0.53
C GLN A 60 -13.57 5.38 -0.11
N LYS A 61 -13.78 5.64 1.17
CA LYS A 61 -13.81 7.01 1.69
C LYS A 61 -12.49 7.74 1.44
N LEU A 62 -11.37 7.08 1.66
CA LEU A 62 -10.05 7.66 1.40
C LEU A 62 -9.84 7.92 -0.09
N ILE A 63 -10.26 7.02 -0.93
CA ILE A 63 -10.16 7.13 -2.40
C ILE A 63 -10.95 8.34 -2.89
N ILE A 64 -12.20 8.47 -2.46
CA ILE A 64 -13.08 9.57 -2.88
C ILE A 64 -12.58 10.91 -2.32
N LYS A 65 -12.27 10.96 -1.03
CA LYS A 65 -11.81 12.18 -0.36
C LYS A 65 -10.55 12.76 -0.98
N ASN A 66 -9.62 11.90 -1.37
CA ASN A 66 -8.31 12.31 -1.88
C ASN A 66 -8.20 12.25 -3.40
N ASN A 67 -9.29 11.97 -4.09
CA ASN A 67 -9.34 11.85 -5.56
C ASN A 67 -8.29 10.86 -6.08
N ILE A 68 -8.26 9.68 -5.50
CA ILE A 68 -7.29 8.64 -5.82
C ILE A 68 -7.68 7.93 -7.12
N LYS A 69 -6.71 7.70 -7.98
CA LYS A 69 -6.92 7.09 -9.29
C LYS A 69 -6.29 5.71 -9.45
N GLY A 70 -5.53 5.25 -8.47
CA GLY A 70 -4.94 3.92 -8.49
C GLY A 70 -4.41 3.52 -7.14
N LEU A 71 -4.18 2.22 -6.97
CA LEU A 71 -3.69 1.65 -5.72
C LEU A 71 -2.45 0.81 -5.98
N VAL A 72 -1.46 0.96 -5.11
CA VAL A 72 -0.26 0.11 -5.07
C VAL A 72 -0.37 -0.76 -3.82
N PHE A 73 -0.47 -2.06 -3.99
CA PHE A 73 -0.46 -3.00 -2.86
C PHE A 73 0.91 -3.61 -2.71
N GLY A 74 1.38 -3.69 -1.48
CA GLY A 74 2.56 -4.48 -1.17
C GLY A 74 2.29 -5.96 -1.48
N TYR A 75 3.24 -6.61 -2.14
CA TYR A 75 3.13 -8.00 -2.51
C TYR A 75 4.18 -8.78 -1.72
N PRO A 76 3.79 -9.48 -0.63
CA PRO A 76 4.73 -10.03 0.34
C PRO A 76 5.30 -11.38 -0.10
N LEU A 77 6.10 -11.37 -1.16
CA LEU A 77 6.81 -12.55 -1.61
C LEU A 77 7.75 -13.06 -0.51
N ASN A 78 8.00 -14.36 -0.48
CA ASN A 78 9.05 -14.94 0.34
C ASN A 78 10.43 -14.43 -0.16
N LEU A 79 11.45 -14.51 0.68
CA LEU A 79 12.78 -14.01 0.33
C LEU A 79 13.35 -14.67 -0.94
N ASP A 80 12.94 -15.90 -1.22
CA ASP A 80 13.35 -16.63 -2.44
C ASP A 80 12.51 -16.27 -3.69
N GLY A 81 11.56 -15.35 -3.55
CA GLY A 81 10.69 -14.92 -4.65
C GLY A 81 9.42 -15.74 -4.83
N THR A 82 9.22 -16.79 -4.03
CA THR A 82 8.00 -17.60 -4.12
C THR A 82 6.82 -16.93 -3.44
N LYS A 83 5.60 -17.29 -3.89
CA LYS A 83 4.37 -16.82 -3.27
C LYS A 83 4.00 -17.70 -2.09
N GLY A 84 3.80 -17.06 -0.93
CA GLY A 84 3.35 -17.74 0.28
C GLY A 84 1.89 -17.42 0.61
N PRO A 85 1.41 -17.86 1.79
CA PRO A 85 0.03 -17.61 2.22
C PRO A 85 -0.33 -16.12 2.28
N ARG A 86 0.61 -15.25 2.61
CA ARG A 86 0.36 -13.81 2.67
C ARG A 86 0.07 -13.22 1.29
N CYS A 87 0.74 -13.69 0.25
CA CYS A 87 0.43 -13.30 -1.12
C CYS A 87 -0.99 -13.69 -1.50
N GLN A 88 -1.40 -14.90 -1.13
CA GLN A 88 -2.77 -15.36 -1.37
C GLN A 88 -3.79 -14.48 -0.65
N SER A 89 -3.50 -14.08 0.58
CA SER A 89 -4.37 -13.18 1.35
C SER A 89 -4.53 -11.83 0.68
N VAL A 90 -3.44 -11.26 0.19
CA VAL A 90 -3.47 -9.99 -0.55
C VAL A 90 -4.26 -10.14 -1.84
N GLU A 91 -4.00 -11.19 -2.61
CA GLU A 91 -4.70 -11.43 -3.88
C GLU A 91 -6.22 -11.58 -3.67
N THR A 92 -6.61 -12.29 -2.63
CA THR A 92 -8.04 -12.47 -2.29
C THR A 92 -8.67 -11.13 -1.90
N PHE A 93 -7.99 -10.36 -1.06
CA PHE A 93 -8.47 -9.04 -0.65
C PHE A 93 -8.64 -8.12 -1.87
N VAL A 94 -7.63 -8.06 -2.73
CA VAL A 94 -7.64 -7.22 -3.93
C VAL A 94 -8.75 -7.65 -4.88
N LYS A 95 -8.90 -8.94 -5.13
CA LYS A 95 -9.95 -9.48 -5.99
C LYS A 95 -11.34 -9.06 -5.50
N ASN A 96 -11.58 -9.19 -4.20
CA ASN A 96 -12.86 -8.79 -3.61
C ASN A 96 -13.05 -7.29 -3.62
N PHE A 97 -11.99 -6.53 -3.39
CA PHE A 97 -12.06 -5.07 -3.44
C PHE A 97 -12.38 -4.54 -4.83
N ILE A 98 -11.77 -5.10 -5.87
CA ILE A 98 -12.03 -4.72 -7.26
C ILE A 98 -13.51 -4.91 -7.62
N SER A 99 -14.12 -5.97 -7.10
CA SER A 99 -15.56 -6.21 -7.29
C SER A 99 -16.42 -5.16 -6.58
N PHE A 100 -15.91 -4.58 -5.51
CA PHE A 100 -16.58 -3.52 -4.75
C PHE A 100 -16.33 -2.13 -5.36
N TYR A 101 -15.10 -1.85 -5.76
CA TYR A 101 -14.69 -0.56 -6.32
C TYR A 101 -13.56 -0.78 -7.33
N ASP A 102 -13.81 -0.49 -8.59
CA ASP A 102 -12.87 -0.77 -9.67
C ASP A 102 -11.87 0.38 -9.85
N LEU A 103 -10.58 0.06 -9.65
CA LEU A 103 -9.46 0.97 -9.86
C LEU A 103 -8.26 0.19 -10.39
N PRO A 104 -7.36 0.83 -11.13
CA PRO A 104 -6.08 0.21 -11.49
C PRO A 104 -5.29 -0.19 -10.25
N ILE A 105 -4.75 -1.39 -10.26
CA ILE A 105 -3.97 -1.96 -9.15
C ILE A 105 -2.60 -2.38 -9.66
N PHE A 106 -1.57 -2.02 -8.90
CA PHE A 106 -0.21 -2.50 -9.12
C PHE A 106 0.30 -3.20 -7.86
N TYR A 107 0.94 -4.35 -8.03
CA TYR A 107 1.61 -5.07 -6.93
C TYR A 107 3.09 -4.69 -6.89
N GLN A 108 3.52 -4.18 -5.77
CA GLN A 108 4.93 -3.86 -5.52
C GLN A 108 5.53 -4.91 -4.61
N ASP A 109 6.64 -5.52 -5.04
CA ASP A 109 7.39 -6.45 -4.20
C ASP A 109 7.85 -5.74 -2.94
N GLU A 110 7.45 -6.27 -1.77
CA GLU A 110 7.77 -5.67 -0.46
C GLU A 110 8.68 -6.54 0.39
N ARG A 111 9.45 -7.45 -0.24
CA ARG A 111 10.40 -8.27 0.52
C ARG A 111 11.32 -7.36 1.34
N MET A 112 11.47 -7.68 2.65
CA MET A 112 12.32 -6.97 3.60
C MET A 112 11.92 -5.51 3.90
N SER A 113 10.72 -5.07 3.50
CA SER A 113 10.27 -3.69 3.74
C SER A 113 10.25 -3.32 5.22
N THR A 114 9.80 -4.23 6.09
CA THR A 114 9.77 -4.01 7.54
C THR A 114 11.17 -3.81 8.11
N GLN A 115 12.14 -4.60 7.65
CA GLN A 115 13.54 -4.47 8.09
C GLN A 115 14.12 -3.14 7.66
N ALA A 116 13.85 -2.69 6.44
CA ALA A 116 14.31 -1.41 5.94
C ALA A 116 13.74 -0.25 6.76
N ILE A 117 12.47 -0.32 7.12
CA ILE A 117 11.79 0.71 7.92
C ILE A 117 12.35 0.73 9.35
N GLU A 118 12.58 -0.42 9.96
CA GLU A 118 13.19 -0.49 11.29
C GLU A 118 14.58 0.13 11.30
N LYS A 119 15.38 -0.11 10.27
CA LYS A 119 16.68 0.53 10.11
C LYS A 119 16.57 2.06 10.09
N ILE A 120 15.62 2.59 9.33
CA ILE A 120 15.38 4.03 9.23
C ILE A 120 15.00 4.58 10.61
N PHE A 121 14.13 3.89 11.34
CA PHE A 121 13.69 4.31 12.68
C PHE A 121 14.85 4.31 13.68
N LEU A 122 15.71 3.31 13.62
CA LEU A 122 16.91 3.26 14.48
C LEU A 122 17.85 4.44 14.19
N GLN A 123 18.05 4.78 12.93
CA GLN A 123 18.85 5.93 12.53
C GLN A 123 18.27 7.25 13.03
N GLN A 124 16.95 7.33 13.16
CA GLN A 124 16.26 8.52 13.64
C GLN A 124 16.08 8.53 15.16
N ASN A 125 16.60 7.53 15.87
CA ASN A 125 16.51 7.42 17.33
C ASN A 125 15.06 7.43 17.86
N LEU A 126 14.13 6.87 17.10
CA LEU A 126 12.74 6.77 17.54
C LEU A 126 12.57 5.71 18.62
N SER A 127 11.71 5.99 19.60
CA SER A 127 11.42 5.02 20.66
C SER A 127 10.70 3.78 20.08
N ARG A 128 10.86 2.62 20.77
CA ARG A 128 10.18 1.38 20.41
C ARG A 128 8.67 1.57 20.26
N LYS A 129 8.07 2.32 21.17
CA LYS A 129 6.64 2.56 21.18
C LYS A 129 6.18 3.33 19.93
N LYS A 130 6.94 4.36 19.55
CA LYS A 130 6.66 5.12 18.32
C LYS A 130 6.85 4.27 17.08
N ARG A 131 7.91 3.43 17.05
CA ARG A 131 8.15 2.52 15.94
C ARG A 131 6.99 1.55 15.74
N ALA A 132 6.52 0.91 16.81
CA ALA A 132 5.42 -0.04 16.75
C ALA A 132 4.11 0.63 16.30
N LYS A 133 3.83 1.84 16.77
CA LYS A 133 2.60 2.56 16.46
C LYS A 133 2.51 2.96 14.99
N ASN A 134 3.62 3.34 14.37
CA ASN A 134 3.63 3.92 13.03
C ASN A 134 4.14 2.98 11.95
N ILE A 135 4.53 1.75 12.31
CA ILE A 135 5.21 0.85 11.36
C ILE A 135 4.34 0.50 10.15
N ASP A 136 3.03 0.34 10.34
CA ASP A 136 2.11 0.00 9.24
C ASP A 136 2.01 1.12 8.21
N GLU A 137 1.90 2.36 8.66
CA GLU A 137 1.85 3.53 7.77
C GLU A 137 3.18 3.72 7.05
N HIS A 138 4.29 3.50 7.74
CA HIS A 138 5.62 3.62 7.15
C HIS A 138 5.93 2.47 6.22
N ALA A 139 5.42 1.27 6.49
CA ALA A 139 5.52 0.15 5.55
C ALA A 139 4.79 0.47 4.26
N ALA A 140 3.57 1.01 4.34
CA ALA A 140 2.81 1.47 3.18
C ALA A 140 3.54 2.57 2.42
N CYS A 141 4.16 3.50 3.15
CA CYS A 141 4.95 4.58 2.58
C CYS A 141 6.15 4.06 1.80
N TRP A 142 6.87 3.08 2.35
CA TRP A 142 7.99 2.41 1.68
C TRP A 142 7.55 1.71 0.40
N ILE A 143 6.45 0.96 0.47
CA ILE A 143 5.87 0.27 -0.68
C ILE A 143 5.55 1.25 -1.80
N LEU A 144 4.87 2.34 -1.46
CA LEU A 144 4.49 3.35 -2.43
C LEU A 144 5.70 4.06 -3.02
N GLN A 145 6.66 4.48 -2.17
CA GLN A 145 7.87 5.16 -2.65
C GLN A 145 8.68 4.27 -3.56
N SER A 146 8.79 2.98 -3.25
CA SER A 146 9.48 2.00 -4.10
C SER A 146 8.84 1.91 -5.48
N ALA A 147 7.52 1.97 -5.55
CA ALA A 147 6.80 1.99 -6.82
C ALA A 147 7.04 3.29 -7.57
N LEU A 148 6.99 4.43 -6.87
CA LEU A 148 7.22 5.74 -7.49
C LEU A 148 8.63 5.90 -8.06
N ASP A 149 9.61 5.27 -7.44
CA ASP A 149 11.03 5.34 -7.83
C ASP A 149 11.40 4.34 -8.93
N SER A 150 10.47 3.51 -9.35
CA SER A 150 10.75 2.48 -10.39
C SER A 150 10.93 3.05 -11.78
#